data_e1999c7c977865306fd7a8825024b7c5
#
_entry.id   e1999c7c977865306fd7a8825024b7c5
#
_cell.length_a   1.000
_cell.length_b   1.000
_cell.length_c   1.000
_cell.angle_alpha   90.00
_cell.angle_beta   90.00
_cell.angle_gamma   90.00
#
_symmetry.space_group_name_H-M   'P 1'
#
loop_
_entity.id
_entity.type
_entity.pdbx_description
1 polymer ?
#
loop_
_entity_poly.entity_id
_entity_poly.type
_entity_poly.pdbx_seq_one_letter_code
_entity_poly.pdbx_strand_id
1 'polypeptide(L)'
;MIKLVGVVRRRPEMTPEEFYRVWRSDVATLAVRLPGLRGYRQNHAVQGSRAWPWDGAAELWFDDVAAQKAAFASSEAAALAALEADLFAEVQWFLATEHVVMPLPDPPTEGTR
;
A
#
# COMPACT_ATOMS: atom_id res chain seq x y z
N MET A 1 -14.20 -7.10 8.83
CA MET A 1 -12.81 -6.89 8.34
C MET A 1 -12.50 -5.40 8.38
N ILE A 2 -11.29 -5.04 8.75
CA ILE A 2 -10.83 -3.66 8.72
C ILE A 2 -9.70 -3.51 7.69
N LYS A 3 -9.43 -2.27 7.29
CA LYS A 3 -8.26 -2.02 6.47
C LYS A 3 -7.44 -0.85 7.00
N LEU A 4 -6.15 -0.92 6.78
CA LEU A 4 -5.25 0.20 6.98
C LEU A 4 -5.13 0.94 5.66
N VAL A 5 -5.32 2.25 5.69
CA VAL A 5 -5.11 3.12 4.53
C VAL A 5 -3.93 4.02 4.86
N GLY A 6 -2.87 3.93 4.06
CA GLY A 6 -1.66 4.72 4.27
C GLY A 6 -1.31 5.52 3.04
N VAL A 7 -1.07 6.82 3.19
CA VAL A 7 -0.57 7.67 2.11
C VAL A 7 0.91 7.90 2.30
N VAL A 8 1.65 7.93 1.19
CA VAL A 8 3.12 7.94 1.22
C VAL A 8 3.68 9.03 0.30
N ARG A 9 4.80 9.62 0.73
CA ARG A 9 5.62 10.50 -0.09
C ARG A 9 6.95 9.83 -0.38
N ARG A 10 7.35 9.91 -1.63
CA ARG A 10 8.65 9.47 -2.12
C ARG A 10 9.76 10.34 -1.51
N ARG A 11 10.92 9.73 -1.22
CA ARG A 11 12.10 10.52 -0.90
C ARG A 11 12.53 11.34 -2.12
N PRO A 12 12.89 12.63 -1.91
CA PRO A 12 13.17 13.53 -3.06
C PRO A 12 14.36 13.09 -3.91
N GLU A 13 15.30 12.30 -3.35
CA GLU A 13 16.45 11.80 -4.08
C GLU A 13 16.10 10.72 -5.09
N MET A 14 14.95 10.05 -4.93
CA MET A 14 14.52 9.00 -5.85
C MET A 14 13.70 9.58 -6.98
N THR A 15 13.91 9.05 -8.19
CA THR A 15 13.02 9.37 -9.30
C THR A 15 11.67 8.67 -9.09
N PRO A 16 10.57 9.19 -9.65
CA PRO A 16 9.27 8.50 -9.58
C PRO A 16 9.34 7.07 -10.11
N GLU A 17 10.03 6.84 -11.24
CA GLU A 17 10.16 5.52 -11.85
C GLU A 17 10.84 4.54 -10.90
N GLU A 18 11.94 4.97 -10.27
CA GLU A 18 12.68 4.16 -9.32
C GLU A 18 11.83 3.83 -8.09
N PHE A 19 11.16 4.85 -7.55
CA PHE A 19 10.28 4.72 -6.40
C PHE A 19 9.17 3.69 -6.64
N TYR A 20 8.43 3.82 -7.74
CA TYR A 20 7.32 2.92 -8.03
C TYR A 20 7.80 1.50 -8.33
N ARG A 21 8.96 1.35 -8.97
CA ARG A 21 9.55 0.05 -9.23
C ARG A 21 9.89 -0.68 -7.93
N VAL A 22 10.54 -0.02 -7.00
CA VAL A 22 10.92 -0.61 -5.70
C VAL A 22 9.69 -0.89 -4.85
N TRP A 23 8.73 0.05 -4.82
CA TRP A 23 7.51 -0.11 -4.06
C TRP A 23 6.70 -1.31 -4.55
N ARG A 24 6.55 -1.43 -5.85
CA ARG A 24 5.78 -2.50 -6.48
C ARG A 24 6.45 -3.87 -6.36
N SER A 25 7.77 -3.92 -6.28
CA SER A 25 8.53 -5.19 -6.21
C SER A 25 9.00 -5.50 -4.80
N ASP A 26 10.01 -4.80 -4.31
CA ASP A 26 10.68 -5.16 -3.05
C ASP A 26 9.78 -4.95 -1.84
N VAL A 27 9.09 -3.82 -1.77
CA VAL A 27 8.15 -3.53 -0.68
C VAL A 27 6.99 -4.51 -0.71
N ALA A 28 6.42 -4.76 -1.89
CA ALA A 28 5.30 -5.70 -2.03
C ALA A 28 5.70 -7.11 -1.59
N THR A 29 6.90 -7.55 -1.93
CA THR A 29 7.41 -8.87 -1.54
C THR A 29 7.48 -9.03 -0.02
N LEU A 30 7.89 -7.98 0.70
CA LEU A 30 7.93 -8.02 2.16
C LEU A 30 6.53 -7.83 2.76
N ALA A 31 5.71 -6.96 2.17
CA ALA A 31 4.39 -6.68 2.72
C ALA A 31 3.48 -7.92 2.74
N VAL A 32 3.52 -8.74 1.68
CA VAL A 32 2.69 -9.95 1.62
C VAL A 32 3.07 -11.00 2.64
N ARG A 33 4.21 -10.84 3.31
CA ARG A 33 4.65 -11.74 4.39
C ARG A 33 4.08 -11.36 5.75
N LEU A 34 3.41 -10.22 5.87
CA LEU A 34 2.80 -9.81 7.14
C LEU A 34 1.81 -10.88 7.61
N PRO A 35 1.94 -11.37 8.85
CA PRO A 35 1.02 -12.39 9.35
C PRO A 35 -0.40 -11.82 9.44
N GLY A 36 -1.38 -12.60 9.03
CA GLY A 36 -2.78 -12.19 9.09
C GLY A 36 -3.24 -11.23 8.01
N LEU A 37 -2.37 -10.86 7.08
CA LEU A 37 -2.75 -9.99 5.95
C LEU A 37 -3.71 -10.73 5.03
N ARG A 38 -4.88 -10.11 4.76
CA ARG A 38 -5.95 -10.72 3.96
C ARG A 38 -6.04 -10.12 2.56
N GLY A 39 -5.50 -8.94 2.37
CA GLY A 39 -5.48 -8.30 1.07
C GLY A 39 -4.51 -7.12 1.09
N TYR A 40 -4.00 -6.76 -0.09
CA TYR A 40 -3.04 -5.68 -0.21
C TYR A 40 -3.16 -5.04 -1.58
N ARG A 41 -3.23 -3.72 -1.60
CA ARG A 41 -3.25 -2.94 -2.83
C ARG A 41 -2.34 -1.73 -2.69
N GLN A 42 -1.68 -1.40 -3.78
CA GLN A 42 -0.93 -0.16 -3.92
C GLN A 42 -1.65 0.71 -4.94
N ASN A 43 -1.78 1.98 -4.62
CA ASN A 43 -2.34 2.98 -5.51
C ASN A 43 -1.23 3.95 -5.85
N HIS A 44 -0.73 3.90 -7.08
CA HIS A 44 0.33 4.78 -7.55
C HIS A 44 -0.30 6.03 -8.16
N ALA A 45 0.15 7.20 -7.75
CA ALA A 45 -0.37 8.46 -8.29
C ALA A 45 -0.17 8.51 -9.80
N VAL A 46 -1.18 8.97 -10.52
CA VAL A 46 -1.11 9.08 -11.98
C VAL A 46 -0.07 10.13 -12.35
N GLN A 47 0.92 9.74 -13.11
CA GLN A 47 1.99 10.65 -13.53
C GLN A 47 1.53 11.53 -14.67
N GLY A 48 1.95 12.81 -14.64
CA GLY A 48 1.58 13.81 -15.62
C GLY A 48 2.09 15.18 -15.21
N SER A 49 1.49 16.21 -15.74
CA SER A 49 1.88 17.59 -15.45
C SER A 49 1.40 18.09 -14.10
N ARG A 50 0.44 17.39 -13.49
CA ARG A 50 -0.12 17.80 -12.20
C ARG A 50 0.74 17.26 -11.05
N ALA A 51 1.03 18.15 -10.09
CA ALA A 51 1.70 17.75 -8.85
C ALA A 51 0.64 17.27 -7.85
N TRP A 52 0.83 16.07 -7.30
CA TRP A 52 -0.07 15.50 -6.29
C TRP A 52 0.52 15.72 -4.89
N PRO A 53 -0.31 15.87 -3.84
CA PRO A 53 0.20 16.00 -2.48
C PRO A 53 0.86 14.72 -1.95
N TRP A 54 0.54 13.56 -2.55
CA TRP A 54 1.09 12.25 -2.16
C TRP A 54 1.52 11.49 -3.40
N ASP A 55 2.51 10.61 -3.25
CA ASP A 55 2.95 9.76 -4.36
C ASP A 55 2.10 8.51 -4.50
N GLY A 56 1.36 8.15 -3.47
CA GLY A 56 0.42 7.05 -3.55
C GLY A 56 -0.21 6.69 -2.22
N ALA A 57 -0.98 5.62 -2.25
CA ALA A 57 -1.66 5.08 -1.07
C ALA A 57 -1.62 3.57 -1.07
N ALA A 58 -1.40 2.97 0.10
CA ALA A 58 -1.49 1.54 0.30
C ALA A 58 -2.75 1.19 1.07
N GLU A 59 -3.33 0.05 0.75
CA GLU A 59 -4.48 -0.50 1.47
C GLU A 59 -4.15 -1.93 1.88
N LEU A 60 -4.28 -2.22 3.18
CA LEU A 60 -3.97 -3.54 3.75
C LEU A 60 -5.18 -3.99 4.58
N TRP A 61 -5.69 -5.19 4.29
CA TRP A 61 -6.87 -5.73 4.96
C TRP A 61 -6.48 -6.76 6.00
N PHE A 62 -7.15 -6.70 7.17
CA PHE A 62 -6.99 -7.63 8.28
C PHE A 62 -8.38 -8.01 8.81
N ASP A 63 -8.48 -9.14 9.49
CA ASP A 63 -9.77 -9.59 10.05
C ASP A 63 -10.34 -8.57 11.04
N ASP A 64 -9.48 -8.01 11.91
CA ASP A 64 -9.88 -7.04 12.93
C ASP A 64 -8.66 -6.22 13.37
N VAL A 65 -8.89 -5.29 14.30
CA VAL A 65 -7.83 -4.43 14.82
C VAL A 65 -6.76 -5.22 15.55
N ALA A 66 -7.13 -6.27 16.27
CA ALA A 66 -6.17 -7.11 16.99
C ALA A 66 -5.21 -7.81 16.02
N ALA A 67 -5.73 -8.32 14.90
CA ALA A 67 -4.92 -8.94 13.85
C ALA A 67 -3.95 -7.94 13.22
N GLN A 68 -4.39 -6.71 12.98
CA GLN A 68 -3.53 -5.65 12.46
C GLN A 68 -2.40 -5.32 13.44
N LYS A 69 -2.71 -5.19 14.72
CA LYS A 69 -1.69 -4.90 15.73
C LYS A 69 -0.68 -6.03 15.84
N ALA A 70 -1.13 -7.28 15.82
CA ALA A 70 -0.25 -8.44 15.87
C ALA A 70 0.68 -8.49 14.65
N ALA A 71 0.16 -8.19 13.46
CA ALA A 71 0.94 -8.15 12.24
C ALA A 71 2.08 -7.13 12.33
N PHE A 72 1.78 -5.95 12.86
CA PHE A 72 2.74 -4.84 12.92
C PHE A 72 3.73 -4.99 14.09
N ALA A 73 3.50 -5.92 14.99
CA ALA A 73 4.44 -6.28 16.05
C ALA A 73 5.38 -7.42 15.62
N SER A 74 5.23 -7.95 14.41
CA SER A 74 5.99 -9.09 13.93
C SER A 74 7.38 -8.72 13.42
N SER A 75 8.26 -9.71 13.29
CA SER A 75 9.57 -9.53 12.67
C SER A 75 9.45 -9.18 11.19
N GLU A 76 8.41 -9.68 10.52
CA GLU A 76 8.12 -9.36 9.13
C GLU A 76 7.82 -7.87 8.96
N ALA A 77 7.07 -7.28 9.90
CA ALA A 77 6.80 -5.85 9.89
C ALA A 77 8.06 -5.03 10.13
N ALA A 78 8.97 -5.50 10.99
CA ALA A 78 10.24 -4.81 11.23
C ALA A 78 11.10 -4.75 9.96
N ALA A 79 11.17 -5.85 9.22
CA ALA A 79 11.88 -5.90 7.95
C ALA A 79 11.26 -4.96 6.91
N LEU A 80 9.94 -4.94 6.84
CA LEU A 80 9.21 -4.05 5.94
C LEU A 80 9.47 -2.58 6.30
N ALA A 81 9.39 -2.23 7.58
CA ALA A 81 9.60 -0.86 8.04
C ALA A 81 11.02 -0.38 7.73
N ALA A 82 12.02 -1.24 7.83
CA ALA A 82 13.40 -0.88 7.49
C ALA A 82 13.54 -0.50 6.02
N LEU A 83 12.92 -1.27 5.12
CA LEU A 83 12.94 -0.95 3.70
C LEU A 83 12.14 0.32 3.40
N GLU A 84 10.96 0.47 4.02
CA GLU A 84 10.11 1.65 3.81
C GLU A 84 10.80 2.93 4.27
N ALA A 85 11.62 2.87 5.31
CA ALA A 85 12.38 4.02 5.79
C ALA A 85 13.36 4.56 4.73
N ASP A 86 13.85 3.70 3.86
CA ASP A 86 14.74 4.10 2.76
C ASP A 86 13.97 4.66 1.56
N LEU A 87 12.68 4.40 1.49
CA LEU A 87 11.85 4.72 0.33
C LEU A 87 10.92 5.90 0.56
N PHE A 88 10.30 5.97 1.74
CA PHE A 88 9.28 6.96 2.07
C PHE A 88 9.86 8.11 2.90
N ALA A 89 9.66 9.34 2.44
CA ALA A 89 9.98 10.52 3.23
C ALA A 89 8.92 10.81 4.29
N GLU A 90 7.67 10.43 4.01
CA GLU A 90 6.55 10.64 4.91
C GLU A 90 5.49 9.57 4.68
N VAL A 91 4.90 9.10 5.78
CA VAL A 91 3.77 8.18 5.77
C VAL A 91 2.76 8.66 6.78
N GLN A 92 1.48 8.71 6.38
CA GLN A 92 0.37 8.92 7.30
C GLN A 92 -0.67 7.83 7.03
N TRP A 93 -1.28 7.29 8.10
CA TRP A 93 -2.21 6.19 7.95
C TRP A 93 -3.29 6.21 9.01
N PHE A 94 -4.36 5.49 8.74
CA PHE A 94 -5.44 5.27 9.70
C PHE A 94 -6.09 3.91 9.43
N LEU A 95 -6.84 3.42 10.40
CA LEU A 95 -7.64 2.21 10.25
C LEU A 95 -9.06 2.60 9.85
N ALA A 96 -9.63 1.85 8.92
CA ALA A 96 -10.93 2.13 8.34
C ALA A 96 -11.80 0.89 8.28
N THR A 97 -13.11 1.10 8.36
CA THR A 97 -14.10 0.11 7.96
C THR A 97 -14.58 0.50 6.57
N GLU A 98 -14.42 -0.39 5.62
CA GLU A 98 -14.83 -0.13 4.25
C GLU A 98 -16.35 -0.29 4.10
N HIS A 99 -16.98 0.71 3.49
CA HIS A 99 -18.38 0.65 3.11
C HIS A 99 -18.47 0.75 1.60
N VAL A 100 -18.88 -0.34 0.96
CA VAL A 100 -19.05 -0.36 -0.49
C VAL A 100 -20.38 0.31 -0.83
N VAL A 101 -20.32 1.53 -1.29
CA VAL A 101 -21.51 2.29 -1.69
C VAL A 101 -21.95 1.88 -3.08
N MET A 102 -20.98 1.68 -3.97
CA MET A 102 -21.21 1.20 -5.33
C MET A 102 -20.06 0.25 -5.69
N PRO A 103 -20.33 -1.04 -5.94
CA PRO A 103 -19.27 -1.96 -6.26
C PRO A 103 -18.64 -1.64 -7.62
N LEU A 104 -17.35 -2.02 -7.74
CA LEU A 104 -16.68 -1.90 -9.04
C LEU A 104 -17.30 -2.89 -10.03
N PRO A 105 -17.36 -2.52 -11.31
CA PRO A 105 -17.77 -3.49 -12.33
C PRO A 105 -16.70 -4.57 -12.49
N ASP A 106 -17.10 -5.71 -13.06
CA ASP A 106 -16.14 -6.75 -13.40
C ASP A 106 -15.14 -6.18 -14.40
N PRO A 107 -13.84 -6.56 -14.31
CA PRO A 107 -12.85 -6.11 -15.29
C PRO A 107 -13.20 -6.65 -16.68
N PRO A 108 -12.83 -5.91 -17.76
CA PRO A 108 -13.05 -6.39 -19.12
C PRO A 108 -12.38 -7.74 -19.33
N THR A 109 -13.07 -8.63 -20.07
CA THR A 109 -12.50 -9.92 -20.45
C THR A 109 -11.56 -9.71 -21.63
N GLU A 110 -10.33 -10.19 -21.50
CA GLU A 110 -9.32 -10.01 -22.55
C GLU A 110 -9.75 -10.59 -23.90
N GLY A 111 -10.42 -11.73 -23.87
CA GLY A 111 -10.89 -12.39 -25.11
C GLY A 111 -11.96 -11.67 -25.87
N THR A 112 -12.50 -10.58 -25.35
CA THR A 112 -13.55 -9.80 -26.00
C THR A 112 -13.04 -8.69 -26.88
N ARG A 113 -11.75 -8.50 -26.94
CA ARG A 113 -11.17 -7.46 -27.77
C ARG A 113 -11.10 -7.85 -29.23
#